data_69c23377307888fd71fad186f49999ee
#
_entry.id   69c23377307888fd71fad186f49999ee
#
_cell.length_a   1.000
_cell.length_b   1.000
_cell.length_c   1.000
_cell.angle_alpha   90.00
_cell.angle_beta   90.00
_cell.angle_gamma   90.00
#
_symmetry.space_group_name_H-M   'P 1'
#
loop_
_entity.id
_entity.type
_entity.pdbx_description
1 polymer ?
#
loop_
_entity_poly.entity_id
_entity_poly.type
_entity_poly.pdbx_seq_one_letter_code
_entity_poly.pdbx_strand_id
1 'polypeptide(L)'
;SDLGFTFMETDVQFTKDEEVVVFHDIDLKRIAGLEKKISELSLKEIKSLDLINGGKIPTLDELLSSFKDLRFNIDVKVDRAVEKTVDIVKSHDALSRTCLAAFSSKRLNRIRNLAGKDACTSMGQLEVSKLIMKSWGLPINNQPGMCAQVPTSQWGIPVVTKAFIEEAHRQNKLVHVWTIDDPEEMRILIKKTIDGLMTDKPSVLKKVLIEQNLF
;
A
#
# COMPACT_ATOMS: atom_id res chain seq x y z
N SER A 1 -12.66 -1.96 -9.29
CA SER A 1 -14.06 -2.32 -8.89
C SER A 1 -14.71 -3.24 -9.90
N ASP A 2 -14.62 -2.95 -11.21
CA ASP A 2 -15.31 -3.71 -12.27
C ASP A 2 -14.91 -5.19 -12.36
N LEU A 3 -13.74 -5.53 -11.87
CA LEU A 3 -13.28 -6.91 -11.75
C LEU A 3 -13.81 -7.63 -10.50
N GLY A 4 -14.49 -6.95 -9.59
CA GLY A 4 -15.02 -7.50 -8.35
C GLY A 4 -14.08 -7.45 -7.14
N PHE A 5 -12.87 -6.89 -7.28
CA PHE A 5 -11.98 -6.69 -6.14
C PHE A 5 -12.50 -5.57 -5.23
N THR A 6 -12.40 -5.81 -3.92
CA THR A 6 -12.79 -4.85 -2.87
C THR A 6 -11.61 -4.18 -2.19
N PHE A 7 -10.39 -4.66 -2.42
CA PHE A 7 -9.16 -4.08 -1.89
C PHE A 7 -8.37 -3.41 -3.01
N MET A 8 -7.99 -2.17 -2.79
CA MET A 8 -7.17 -1.38 -3.71
C MET A 8 -5.93 -0.87 -2.98
N GLU A 9 -4.80 -0.93 -3.66
CA GLU A 9 -3.58 -0.28 -3.21
C GLU A 9 -3.37 1.00 -3.99
N THR A 10 -2.83 2.03 -3.34
CA THR A 10 -2.46 3.27 -3.98
C THR A 10 -1.43 4.06 -3.15
N ASP A 11 -0.75 4.97 -3.84
CA ASP A 11 0.23 5.85 -3.25
C ASP A 11 -0.29 7.28 -3.22
N VAL A 12 0.19 8.07 -2.24
CA VAL A 12 -0.14 9.48 -2.20
C VAL A 12 1.12 10.35 -2.18
N GLN A 13 1.04 11.42 -2.96
CA GLN A 13 2.02 12.49 -3.06
C GLN A 13 1.40 13.81 -2.60
N PHE A 14 2.25 14.85 -2.47
CA PHE A 14 1.87 16.16 -1.96
C PHE A 14 2.23 17.26 -2.95
N THR A 15 1.24 18.06 -3.34
CA THR A 15 1.42 19.15 -4.30
C THR A 15 2.11 20.37 -3.68
N LYS A 16 2.45 21.36 -4.51
CA LYS A 16 3.05 22.63 -4.08
C LYS A 16 2.10 23.42 -3.16
N ASP A 17 0.81 23.39 -3.44
CA ASP A 17 -0.27 24.06 -2.71
C ASP A 17 -0.93 23.14 -1.65
N GLU A 18 -0.16 22.14 -1.20
CA GLU A 18 -0.48 21.30 -0.04
C GLU A 18 -1.73 20.41 -0.21
N GLU A 19 -2.00 19.96 -1.43
CA GLU A 19 -3.05 18.97 -1.71
C GLU A 19 -2.47 17.54 -1.79
N VAL A 20 -3.26 16.56 -1.32
CA VAL A 20 -2.90 15.13 -1.38
C VAL A 20 -3.46 14.55 -2.67
N VAL A 21 -2.60 14.10 -3.56
CA VAL A 21 -2.98 13.48 -4.84
C VAL A 21 -2.58 12.02 -4.86
N VAL A 22 -3.37 11.20 -5.55
CA VAL A 22 -3.14 9.77 -5.75
C VAL A 22 -2.16 9.59 -6.90
N PHE A 23 -0.92 9.30 -6.54
CA PHE A 23 0.16 9.21 -7.51
C PHE A 23 1.38 8.46 -6.97
N HIS A 24 1.93 7.52 -7.75
CA HIS A 24 3.05 6.67 -7.35
C HIS A 24 4.41 7.38 -7.53
N ASP A 25 4.69 7.86 -8.74
CA ASP A 25 6.02 8.32 -9.12
C ASP A 25 6.40 9.66 -8.44
N ILE A 26 7.68 9.93 -8.34
CA ILE A 26 8.17 11.21 -7.81
C ILE A 26 7.92 12.33 -8.83
N ASP A 27 7.97 12.01 -10.12
CA ASP A 27 7.81 12.96 -11.23
C ASP A 27 6.78 12.49 -12.25
N LEU A 28 6.44 13.37 -13.17
CA LEU A 28 5.41 13.17 -14.20
C LEU A 28 5.95 12.63 -15.52
N LYS A 29 7.23 12.23 -15.59
CA LYS A 29 7.88 11.85 -16.85
C LYS A 29 7.19 10.67 -17.53
N ARG A 30 6.89 9.61 -16.77
CA ARG A 30 6.29 8.38 -17.30
C ARG A 30 4.87 8.57 -17.82
N ILE A 31 4.06 9.42 -17.19
CA ILE A 31 2.63 9.52 -17.49
C ILE A 31 2.22 10.81 -18.22
N ALA A 32 3.06 11.85 -18.23
CA ALA A 32 2.79 13.12 -18.90
C ALA A 32 3.97 13.64 -19.73
N GLY A 33 5.10 12.91 -19.77
CA GLY A 33 6.31 13.35 -20.50
C GLY A 33 7.01 14.56 -19.89
N LEU A 34 6.66 14.96 -18.66
CA LEU A 34 7.18 16.17 -18.00
C LEU A 34 8.22 15.82 -16.92
N GLU A 35 9.39 16.41 -17.00
CA GLU A 35 10.44 16.29 -15.97
C GLU A 35 10.17 17.25 -14.79
N LYS A 36 8.95 17.20 -14.24
CA LYS A 36 8.54 17.96 -13.05
C LYS A 36 8.04 17.02 -11.97
N LYS A 37 8.33 17.36 -10.72
CA LYS A 37 7.82 16.63 -9.56
C LYS A 37 6.41 17.08 -9.22
N ILE A 38 5.62 16.20 -8.64
CA ILE A 38 4.29 16.55 -8.09
C ILE A 38 4.39 17.73 -7.12
N SER A 39 5.41 17.76 -6.27
CA SER A 39 5.63 18.82 -5.28
C SER A 39 5.98 20.20 -5.84
N GLU A 40 6.23 20.31 -7.13
CA GLU A 40 6.55 21.57 -7.82
C GLU A 40 5.32 22.22 -8.48
N LEU A 41 4.21 21.48 -8.56
CA LEU A 41 2.98 21.89 -9.22
C LEU A 41 1.84 22.07 -8.21
N SER A 42 0.98 23.04 -8.49
CA SER A 42 -0.30 23.20 -7.82
C SER A 42 -1.31 22.12 -8.29
N LEU A 43 -2.33 21.88 -7.50
CA LEU A 43 -3.43 20.97 -7.89
C LEU A 43 -4.06 21.42 -9.21
N LYS A 44 -4.25 22.72 -9.43
CA LYS A 44 -4.81 23.27 -10.68
C LYS A 44 -3.95 22.89 -11.88
N GLU A 45 -2.62 23.01 -11.77
CA GLU A 45 -1.70 22.62 -12.84
C GLU A 45 -1.77 21.10 -13.09
N ILE A 46 -1.77 20.26 -12.03
CA ILE A 46 -1.89 18.82 -12.14
C ILE A 46 -3.20 18.40 -12.82
N LYS A 47 -4.32 19.02 -12.47
CA LYS A 47 -5.65 18.73 -13.06
C LYS A 47 -5.73 19.15 -14.55
N SER A 48 -4.89 20.11 -14.99
CA SER A 48 -4.84 20.54 -16.39
C SER A 48 -3.97 19.65 -17.27
N LEU A 49 -3.19 18.71 -16.70
CA LEU A 49 -2.30 17.85 -17.48
C LEU A 49 -3.09 16.90 -18.38
N ASP A 50 -2.57 16.73 -19.59
CA ASP A 50 -2.98 15.66 -20.51
C ASP A 50 -2.06 14.46 -20.25
N LEU A 51 -2.65 13.38 -19.77
CA LEU A 51 -1.90 12.15 -19.48
C LEU A 51 -1.81 11.30 -20.74
N ILE A 52 -0.65 10.65 -20.95
CA ILE A 52 -0.36 9.84 -22.14
C ILE A 52 -1.43 8.78 -22.42
N ASN A 53 -1.96 8.15 -21.37
CA ASN A 53 -3.01 7.12 -21.48
C ASN A 53 -4.41 7.68 -21.18
N GLY A 54 -4.59 9.00 -21.18
CA GLY A 54 -5.84 9.64 -20.79
C GLY A 54 -6.07 9.61 -19.28
N GLY A 55 -7.26 10.10 -18.88
CA GLY A 55 -7.63 10.20 -17.46
C GLY A 55 -7.08 11.46 -16.78
N LYS A 56 -7.19 11.51 -15.46
CA LYS A 56 -6.70 12.62 -14.63
C LYS A 56 -6.15 12.04 -13.32
N ILE A 57 -5.21 12.73 -12.70
CA ILE A 57 -4.72 12.39 -11.37
C ILE A 57 -5.75 12.84 -10.34
N PRO A 58 -6.37 11.92 -9.58
CA PRO A 58 -7.35 12.30 -8.56
C PRO A 58 -6.67 12.81 -7.30
N THR A 59 -7.39 13.60 -6.51
CA THR A 59 -7.04 13.82 -5.10
C THR A 59 -7.43 12.59 -4.26
N LEU A 60 -6.87 12.46 -3.06
CA LEU A 60 -7.29 11.43 -2.11
C LEU A 60 -8.75 11.63 -1.69
N ASP A 61 -9.19 12.87 -1.56
CA ASP A 61 -10.58 13.23 -1.25
C ASP A 61 -11.55 12.72 -2.34
N GLU A 62 -11.25 12.99 -3.61
CA GLU A 62 -12.03 12.48 -4.74
C GLU A 62 -12.07 10.94 -4.78
N LEU A 63 -10.94 10.28 -4.50
CA LEU A 63 -10.87 8.82 -4.47
C LEU A 63 -11.79 8.24 -3.39
N LEU A 64 -11.68 8.71 -2.15
CA LEU A 64 -12.46 8.20 -1.03
C LEU A 64 -13.95 8.53 -1.14
N SER A 65 -14.29 9.68 -1.74
CA SER A 65 -15.69 10.06 -2.05
C SER A 65 -16.31 9.15 -3.09
N SER A 66 -15.55 8.79 -4.14
CA SER A 66 -16.04 8.01 -5.27
C SER A 66 -16.21 6.52 -4.94
N PHE A 67 -15.42 5.98 -4.01
CA PHE A 67 -15.36 4.55 -3.70
C PHE A 67 -15.58 4.27 -2.22
N LYS A 68 -16.80 4.48 -1.75
CA LYS A 68 -17.17 4.36 -0.32
C LYS A 68 -17.11 2.93 0.22
N ASP A 69 -17.35 1.95 -0.65
CA ASP A 69 -17.43 0.52 -0.28
C ASP A 69 -16.10 -0.23 -0.43
N LEU A 70 -15.09 0.42 -1.02
CA LEU A 70 -13.77 -0.20 -1.21
C LEU A 70 -12.88 0.01 0.02
N ARG A 71 -11.99 -0.96 0.22
CA ARG A 71 -10.92 -0.91 1.20
C ARG A 71 -9.63 -0.48 0.52
N PHE A 72 -8.87 0.38 1.19
CA PHE A 72 -7.65 0.94 0.62
C PHE A 72 -6.42 0.61 1.46
N ASN A 73 -5.33 0.27 0.77
CA ASN A 73 -3.98 0.39 1.29
C ASN A 73 -3.38 1.67 0.71
N ILE A 74 -3.07 2.65 1.55
CA ILE A 74 -2.57 3.96 1.12
C ILE A 74 -1.13 4.13 1.59
N ASP A 75 -0.17 4.07 0.65
CA ASP A 75 1.24 4.34 0.95
C ASP A 75 1.53 5.85 0.89
N VAL A 76 1.88 6.42 2.03
CA VAL A 76 2.24 7.84 2.14
C VAL A 76 3.70 8.02 1.77
N LYS A 77 3.99 8.55 0.57
CA LYS A 77 5.35 8.65 0.02
C LYS A 77 6.22 9.73 0.66
N VAL A 78 5.63 10.81 1.15
CA VAL A 78 6.35 11.99 1.64
C VAL A 78 5.88 12.43 3.02
N ASP A 79 6.82 12.95 3.84
CA ASP A 79 6.53 13.32 5.23
C ASP A 79 5.51 14.46 5.34
N ARG A 80 5.49 15.39 4.38
CA ARG A 80 4.56 16.53 4.36
C ARG A 80 3.10 16.12 4.13
N ALA A 81 2.86 14.97 3.50
CA ALA A 81 1.50 14.48 3.22
C ALA A 81 0.84 13.82 4.43
N VAL A 82 1.58 13.51 5.49
CA VAL A 82 1.09 12.65 6.59
C VAL A 82 -0.15 13.21 7.26
N GLU A 83 -0.10 14.45 7.77
CA GLU A 83 -1.23 15.05 8.48
C GLU A 83 -2.46 15.09 7.61
N LYS A 84 -2.33 15.73 6.44
CA LYS A 84 -3.48 15.92 5.55
C LYS A 84 -4.05 14.59 5.04
N THR A 85 -3.21 13.57 4.82
CA THR A 85 -3.69 12.22 4.48
C THR A 85 -4.54 11.63 5.60
N VAL A 86 -4.06 11.70 6.86
CA VAL A 86 -4.82 11.19 8.02
C VAL A 86 -6.12 11.97 8.22
N ASP A 87 -6.08 13.30 8.07
CA ASP A 87 -7.26 14.16 8.21
C ASP A 87 -8.32 13.85 7.14
N ILE A 88 -7.91 13.66 5.88
CA ILE A 88 -8.82 13.26 4.79
C ILE A 88 -9.43 11.88 5.08
N VAL A 89 -8.62 10.88 5.48
CA VAL A 89 -9.15 9.54 5.81
C VAL A 89 -10.16 9.61 6.96
N LYS A 90 -9.91 10.44 7.97
CA LYS A 90 -10.84 10.66 9.09
C LYS A 90 -12.12 11.39 8.66
N SER A 91 -12.01 12.44 7.85
CA SER A 91 -13.18 13.21 7.39
C SER A 91 -14.17 12.38 6.55
N HIS A 92 -13.67 11.31 5.92
CA HIS A 92 -14.49 10.33 5.18
C HIS A 92 -14.93 9.11 6.02
N ASP A 93 -14.72 9.10 7.34
CA ASP A 93 -14.96 7.94 8.22
C ASP A 93 -14.31 6.66 7.68
N ALA A 94 -13.17 6.80 6.98
CA ALA A 94 -12.55 5.72 6.21
C ALA A 94 -11.48 4.93 6.98
N LEU A 95 -11.19 5.24 8.25
CA LEU A 95 -10.17 4.53 9.05
C LEU A 95 -10.43 3.03 9.13
N SER A 96 -11.68 2.61 9.26
CA SER A 96 -12.06 1.19 9.38
C SER A 96 -11.87 0.38 8.08
N ARG A 97 -11.71 1.06 6.95
CA ARG A 97 -11.53 0.48 5.62
C ARG A 97 -10.19 0.87 4.96
N THR A 98 -9.26 1.46 5.73
CA THR A 98 -7.97 1.93 5.22
C THR A 98 -6.83 1.38 6.05
N CYS A 99 -5.84 0.78 5.38
CA CYS A 99 -4.52 0.54 5.94
C CYS A 99 -3.59 1.66 5.51
N LEU A 100 -3.03 2.41 6.46
CA LEU A 100 -2.06 3.46 6.18
C LEU A 100 -0.65 2.88 6.18
N ALA A 101 0.05 3.02 5.07
CA ALA A 101 1.36 2.45 4.85
C ALA A 101 2.45 3.53 4.68
N ALA A 102 3.67 3.19 5.02
CA ALA A 102 4.87 3.93 4.64
C ALA A 102 6.13 3.09 4.86
N PHE A 103 7.12 3.23 4.00
CA PHE A 103 8.42 2.58 4.20
C PHE A 103 9.20 3.16 5.39
N SER A 104 9.03 4.46 5.67
CA SER A 104 9.72 5.16 6.75
C SER A 104 9.09 4.86 8.10
N SER A 105 9.86 4.27 9.02
CA SER A 105 9.42 4.05 10.41
C SER A 105 9.04 5.34 11.13
N LYS A 106 9.76 6.45 10.84
CA LYS A 106 9.43 7.79 11.39
C LYS A 106 8.05 8.24 10.92
N ARG A 107 7.76 8.06 9.63
CA ARG A 107 6.47 8.42 9.02
C ARG A 107 5.34 7.55 9.58
N LEU A 108 5.53 6.23 9.69
CA LEU A 108 4.56 5.33 10.30
C LEU A 108 4.25 5.69 11.75
N ASN A 109 5.25 6.03 12.55
CA ASN A 109 5.02 6.46 13.94
C ASN A 109 4.17 7.74 13.99
N ARG A 110 4.42 8.70 13.09
CA ARG A 110 3.63 9.93 12.99
C ARG A 110 2.19 9.63 12.55
N ILE A 111 2.00 8.76 11.56
CA ILE A 111 0.68 8.28 11.12
C ILE A 111 -0.07 7.64 12.30
N ARG A 112 0.54 6.73 13.04
CA ARG A 112 -0.07 6.05 14.20
C ARG A 112 -0.47 7.02 15.30
N ASN A 113 0.38 8.00 15.60
CA ASN A 113 0.07 9.03 16.60
C ASN A 113 -1.15 9.87 16.21
N LEU A 114 -1.29 10.19 14.91
CA LEU A 114 -2.40 10.99 14.41
C LEU A 114 -3.68 10.15 14.19
N ALA A 115 -3.55 8.98 13.60
CA ALA A 115 -4.70 8.13 13.28
C ALA A 115 -5.31 7.44 14.50
N GLY A 116 -4.51 7.22 15.55
CA GLY A 116 -4.92 6.53 16.76
C GLY A 116 -4.49 5.05 16.75
N LYS A 117 -4.56 4.45 17.94
CA LYS A 117 -4.03 3.09 18.20
C LYS A 117 -4.78 1.97 17.45
N ASP A 118 -6.03 2.21 17.09
CA ASP A 118 -6.90 1.23 16.43
C ASP A 118 -6.84 1.32 14.91
N ALA A 119 -6.10 2.30 14.35
CA ALA A 119 -5.92 2.44 12.92
C ALA A 119 -5.02 1.32 12.36
N CYS A 120 -5.47 0.70 11.26
CA CYS A 120 -4.65 -0.26 10.54
C CYS A 120 -3.44 0.43 9.92
N THR A 121 -2.23 -0.08 10.20
CA THR A 121 -0.99 0.40 9.57
C THR A 121 -0.13 -0.76 9.10
N SER A 122 0.62 -0.51 8.01
CA SER A 122 1.66 -1.44 7.59
C SER A 122 2.81 -1.53 8.61
N MET A 123 3.64 -2.55 8.45
CA MET A 123 4.95 -2.63 9.09
C MET A 123 5.98 -1.84 8.27
N GLY A 124 6.79 -1.03 8.93
CA GLY A 124 7.95 -0.39 8.31
C GLY A 124 9.13 -1.36 8.16
N GLN A 125 10.15 -0.96 7.39
CA GLN A 125 11.32 -1.80 7.10
C GLN A 125 11.97 -2.40 8.37
N LEU A 126 12.16 -1.60 9.43
CA LEU A 126 12.72 -2.09 10.69
C LEU A 126 11.81 -3.10 11.39
N GLU A 127 10.50 -2.93 11.30
CA GLU A 127 9.54 -3.86 11.90
C GLU A 127 9.52 -5.19 11.13
N VAL A 128 9.56 -5.14 9.80
CA VAL A 128 9.70 -6.33 8.95
C VAL A 128 11.01 -7.05 9.24
N SER A 129 12.14 -6.35 9.33
CA SER A 129 13.44 -6.96 9.67
C SER A 129 13.40 -7.66 11.04
N LYS A 130 12.76 -7.06 12.03
CA LYS A 130 12.56 -7.66 13.35
C LYS A 130 11.66 -8.89 13.28
N LEU A 131 10.61 -8.88 12.47
CA LEU A 131 9.75 -10.04 12.24
C LEU A 131 10.51 -11.19 11.58
N ILE A 132 11.38 -10.90 10.60
CA ILE A 132 12.27 -11.88 9.98
C ILE A 132 13.20 -12.50 11.05
N MET A 133 13.89 -11.69 11.83
CA MET A 133 14.77 -12.19 12.90
C MET A 133 14.00 -13.05 13.91
N LYS A 134 12.79 -12.65 14.25
CA LYS A 134 11.94 -13.43 15.17
C LYS A 134 11.52 -14.77 14.55
N SER A 135 11.24 -14.81 13.24
CA SER A 135 10.96 -16.07 12.53
C SER A 135 12.14 -17.05 12.53
N TRP A 136 13.35 -16.57 12.81
CA TRP A 136 14.55 -17.40 13.03
C TRP A 136 14.74 -17.79 14.50
N GLY A 137 13.79 -17.49 15.38
CA GLY A 137 13.83 -17.86 16.81
C GLY A 137 14.46 -16.83 17.73
N LEU A 138 14.83 -15.65 17.23
CA LEU A 138 15.39 -14.60 18.09
C LEU A 138 14.31 -13.99 19.02
N PRO A 139 14.65 -13.62 20.27
CA PRO A 139 13.69 -13.08 21.25
C PRO A 139 13.37 -11.61 20.97
N ILE A 140 12.62 -11.36 19.91
CA ILE A 140 12.20 -10.02 19.48
C ILE A 140 10.76 -9.74 19.94
N ASN A 141 10.51 -8.56 20.48
CA ASN A 141 9.18 -8.12 20.86
C ASN A 141 8.27 -7.90 19.64
N ASN A 142 6.96 -8.07 19.85
CA ASN A 142 5.97 -7.78 18.81
C ASN A 142 6.05 -6.33 18.35
N GLN A 143 5.85 -6.12 17.03
CA GLN A 143 5.89 -4.81 16.43
C GLN A 143 4.45 -4.26 16.23
N PRO A 144 4.25 -2.93 16.22
CA PRO A 144 2.91 -2.35 16.18
C PRO A 144 2.19 -2.50 14.83
N GLY A 145 2.90 -2.61 13.70
CA GLY A 145 2.27 -2.75 12.38
C GLY A 145 1.40 -4.00 12.28
N MET A 146 0.25 -3.89 11.62
CA MET A 146 -0.73 -4.97 11.46
C MET A 146 -0.52 -5.81 10.19
N CYS A 147 0.07 -5.21 9.15
CA CYS A 147 0.29 -5.85 7.85
C CYS A 147 1.77 -5.81 7.47
N ALA A 148 2.39 -6.98 7.29
CA ALA A 148 3.73 -7.08 6.69
C ALA A 148 3.57 -7.04 5.16
N GLN A 149 3.91 -5.92 4.55
CA GLN A 149 3.86 -5.72 3.10
C GLN A 149 5.27 -5.83 2.54
N VAL A 150 5.57 -6.95 1.88
CA VAL A 150 6.95 -7.35 1.59
C VAL A 150 7.11 -7.88 0.16
N PRO A 151 8.31 -7.72 -0.45
CA PRO A 151 8.66 -8.45 -1.67
C PRO A 151 8.92 -9.93 -1.33
N THR A 152 8.89 -10.79 -2.34
CA THR A 152 9.22 -12.23 -2.16
C THR A 152 10.63 -12.44 -1.66
N SER A 153 11.56 -11.58 -2.06
CA SER A 153 12.97 -11.58 -1.63
C SER A 153 13.52 -10.16 -1.52
N GLN A 154 14.53 -9.97 -0.69
CA GLN A 154 15.26 -8.71 -0.53
C GLN A 154 16.75 -8.99 -0.55
N TRP A 155 17.47 -8.34 -1.47
CA TRP A 155 18.93 -8.55 -1.69
C TRP A 155 19.34 -10.03 -1.85
N GLY A 156 18.52 -10.80 -2.57
CA GLY A 156 18.72 -12.23 -2.78
C GLY A 156 18.35 -13.14 -1.60
N ILE A 157 17.89 -12.58 -0.49
CA ILE A 157 17.42 -13.34 0.68
C ILE A 157 15.90 -13.52 0.58
N PRO A 158 15.37 -14.76 0.60
CA PRO A 158 13.93 -15.00 0.63
C PRO A 158 13.29 -14.39 1.89
N VAL A 159 12.29 -13.53 1.70
CA VAL A 159 11.51 -12.93 2.80
C VAL A 159 10.27 -13.77 3.08
N VAL A 160 9.50 -14.12 2.04
CA VAL A 160 8.23 -14.85 2.15
C VAL A 160 8.50 -16.35 2.31
N THR A 161 9.06 -16.70 3.48
CA THR A 161 9.28 -18.11 3.88
C THR A 161 8.11 -18.61 4.73
N LYS A 162 7.98 -19.94 4.85
CA LYS A 162 6.97 -20.56 5.72
C LYS A 162 7.10 -20.05 7.18
N ALA A 163 8.32 -20.02 7.71
CA ALA A 163 8.58 -19.54 9.06
C ALA A 163 8.19 -18.07 9.26
N PHE A 164 8.42 -17.21 8.25
CA PHE A 164 8.02 -15.80 8.28
C PHE A 164 6.49 -15.65 8.35
N ILE A 165 5.77 -16.38 7.49
CA ILE A 165 4.29 -16.33 7.44
C ILE A 165 3.70 -16.85 8.76
N GLU A 166 4.15 -18.01 9.24
CA GLU A 166 3.70 -18.59 10.51
C GLU A 166 3.98 -17.65 11.70
N GLU A 167 5.14 -16.98 11.73
CA GLU A 167 5.46 -16.02 12.78
C GLU A 167 4.58 -14.77 12.69
N ALA A 168 4.30 -14.27 11.48
CA ALA A 168 3.38 -13.14 11.28
C ALA A 168 1.98 -13.50 11.81
N HIS A 169 1.44 -14.65 11.39
CA HIS A 169 0.12 -15.11 11.80
C HIS A 169 0.04 -15.37 13.31
N ARG A 170 1.10 -15.91 13.93
CA ARG A 170 1.19 -16.09 15.38
C ARG A 170 1.07 -14.77 16.15
N GLN A 171 1.46 -13.67 15.52
CA GLN A 171 1.32 -12.30 16.05
C GLN A 171 0.03 -11.61 15.60
N ASN A 172 -0.92 -12.32 14.96
CA ASN A 172 -2.12 -11.74 14.35
C ASN A 172 -1.83 -10.66 13.31
N LYS A 173 -0.78 -10.85 12.49
CA LYS A 173 -0.39 -9.93 11.42
C LYS A 173 -0.68 -10.56 10.07
N LEU A 174 -1.14 -9.74 9.13
CA LEU A 174 -1.36 -10.13 7.75
C LEU A 174 -0.06 -10.03 6.94
N VAL A 175 0.11 -10.92 5.97
CA VAL A 175 1.24 -10.91 5.03
C VAL A 175 0.71 -10.58 3.63
N HIS A 176 1.08 -9.42 3.12
CA HIS A 176 0.79 -9.00 1.75
C HIS A 176 2.08 -8.98 0.94
N VAL A 177 2.02 -9.50 -0.28
CA VAL A 177 3.21 -9.62 -1.14
C VAL A 177 3.04 -8.78 -2.40
N TRP A 178 4.04 -7.98 -2.74
CA TRP A 178 4.08 -7.05 -3.88
C TRP A 178 5.39 -7.14 -4.66
N THR A 179 5.47 -6.72 -5.90
CA THR A 179 4.39 -6.66 -6.88
C THR A 179 4.44 -7.96 -7.68
N ILE A 180 3.37 -8.72 -7.72
CA ILE A 180 3.35 -10.07 -8.29
C ILE A 180 2.47 -10.07 -9.53
N ASP A 181 3.08 -10.21 -10.70
CA ASP A 181 2.40 -10.16 -12.00
C ASP A 181 2.45 -11.48 -12.76
N ASP A 182 3.27 -12.41 -12.29
CA ASP A 182 3.38 -13.75 -12.88
C ASP A 182 2.34 -14.71 -12.28
N PRO A 183 1.51 -15.39 -13.10
CA PRO A 183 0.44 -16.25 -12.62
C PRO A 183 0.94 -17.50 -11.87
N GLU A 184 2.13 -18.01 -12.19
CA GLU A 184 2.69 -19.16 -11.46
C GLU A 184 3.19 -18.73 -10.08
N GLU A 185 3.82 -17.56 -9.99
CA GLU A 185 4.21 -16.99 -8.70
C GLU A 185 2.99 -16.69 -7.82
N MET A 186 1.90 -16.17 -8.40
CA MET A 186 0.61 -16.00 -7.69
C MET A 186 0.13 -17.32 -7.09
N ARG A 187 0.09 -18.42 -7.88
CA ARG A 187 -0.33 -19.75 -7.41
C ARG A 187 0.55 -20.28 -6.29
N ILE A 188 1.87 -20.11 -6.40
CA ILE A 188 2.83 -20.53 -5.37
C ILE A 188 2.59 -19.78 -4.07
N LEU A 189 2.40 -18.46 -4.13
CA LEU A 189 2.19 -17.62 -2.95
C LEU A 189 0.84 -17.90 -2.27
N ILE A 190 -0.22 -18.09 -3.04
CA ILE A 190 -1.53 -18.48 -2.50
C ILE A 190 -1.42 -19.81 -1.72
N LYS A 191 -0.71 -20.82 -2.28
CA LYS A 191 -0.46 -22.10 -1.58
C LYS A 191 0.36 -21.96 -0.30
N LYS A 192 1.15 -20.88 -0.16
CA LYS A 192 1.88 -20.56 1.07
C LYS A 192 1.01 -19.88 2.14
N THR A 193 -0.28 -19.69 1.87
CA THR A 193 -1.26 -19.06 2.80
C THR A 193 -0.93 -17.62 3.18
N ILE A 194 -0.42 -16.83 2.23
CA ILE A 194 -0.35 -15.37 2.40
C ILE A 194 -1.75 -14.77 2.38
N ASP A 195 -1.92 -13.58 2.96
CA ASP A 195 -3.22 -12.95 3.14
C ASP A 195 -3.60 -12.00 1.99
N GLY A 196 -2.63 -11.53 1.21
CA GLY A 196 -2.90 -10.64 0.08
C GLY A 196 -1.80 -10.61 -0.96
N LEU A 197 -2.21 -10.38 -2.20
CA LEU A 197 -1.34 -10.13 -3.35
C LEU A 197 -1.62 -8.72 -3.89
N MET A 198 -0.56 -7.94 -4.11
CA MET A 198 -0.61 -6.69 -4.85
C MET A 198 -0.04 -6.93 -6.25
N THR A 199 -0.79 -6.53 -7.27
CA THR A 199 -0.46 -6.80 -8.67
C THR A 199 -0.90 -5.65 -9.58
N ASP A 200 -0.12 -5.39 -10.63
CA ASP A 200 -0.48 -4.49 -11.72
C ASP A 200 -1.36 -5.20 -12.78
N LYS A 201 -1.59 -6.52 -12.60
CA LYS A 201 -2.38 -7.36 -13.52
C LYS A 201 -3.61 -7.99 -12.83
N PRO A 202 -4.56 -7.19 -12.33
CA PRO A 202 -5.69 -7.69 -11.56
C PRO A 202 -6.57 -8.68 -12.34
N SER A 203 -6.67 -8.56 -13.66
CA SER A 203 -7.39 -9.54 -14.48
C SER A 203 -6.71 -10.92 -14.52
N VAL A 204 -5.38 -10.98 -14.41
CA VAL A 204 -4.62 -12.22 -14.28
C VAL A 204 -4.85 -12.84 -12.90
N LEU A 205 -4.73 -12.03 -11.84
CA LEU A 205 -5.00 -12.48 -10.49
C LEU A 205 -6.43 -13.03 -10.34
N LYS A 206 -7.43 -12.35 -10.92
CA LYS A 206 -8.82 -12.86 -10.91
C LYS A 206 -8.92 -14.26 -11.50
N LYS A 207 -8.30 -14.52 -12.65
CA LYS A 207 -8.30 -15.86 -13.28
C LYS A 207 -7.66 -16.90 -12.36
N VAL A 208 -6.51 -16.59 -11.78
CA VAL A 208 -5.82 -17.50 -10.84
C VAL A 208 -6.68 -17.80 -9.62
N LEU A 209 -7.38 -16.80 -9.05
CA LEU A 209 -8.25 -17.00 -7.90
C LEU A 209 -9.47 -17.85 -8.24
N ILE A 210 -10.10 -17.64 -9.42
CA ILE A 210 -11.22 -18.47 -9.91
C ILE A 210 -10.76 -19.93 -10.09
N GLU A 211 -9.60 -20.17 -10.70
CA GLU A 211 -9.03 -21.52 -10.86
C GLU A 211 -8.82 -22.25 -9.52
N GLN A 212 -8.62 -21.51 -8.44
CA GLN A 212 -8.42 -22.05 -7.10
C GLN A 212 -9.66 -21.99 -6.20
N ASN A 213 -10.83 -21.62 -6.74
CA ASN A 213 -12.10 -21.43 -6.00
C ASN A 213 -12.00 -20.41 -4.84
N LEU A 214 -11.28 -19.30 -5.06
CA LEU A 214 -11.05 -18.24 -4.07
C LEU A 214 -11.67 -16.89 -4.48
N PHE A 215 -12.52 -16.85 -5.52
CA PHE A 215 -13.14 -15.62 -6.04
C PHE A 215 -14.62 -15.81 -6.28
#